data_bd7691a26dd8cea53fd0ea9f5a7689dc
#
_entry.id   bd7691a26dd8cea53fd0ea9f5a7689dc
#
_cell.length_a   1.000
_cell.length_b   1.000
_cell.length_c   1.000
_cell.angle_alpha   90.00
_cell.angle_beta   90.00
_cell.angle_gamma   90.00
#
_symmetry.space_group_name_H-M   'P 1'
#
loop_
_entity.id
_entity.type
_entity.pdbx_description
1 polymer ?
#
loop_
_entity_poly.entity_id
_entity_poly.type
_entity_poly.pdbx_seq_one_letter_code
_entity_poly.pdbx_strand_id
1 'polypeptide(L)'
;GMTETAAPFAATRVTDNVIGTVGQPAPGSSVRISDDGELQVKGPNVFMGYHNLPEKTAEVFTEDGWLRTGDLASIDDEGRITITGRKKDIIITAGGKNVSPIPMEQEIAKCPIVEHAVVVGDNRPFIGALVTLDPEGLAAWLPSVGLSADTPLDRVAATAAVHDEIQKYVDKANATVSRAESVRKFVVLDAQFTQENKCLTPSLKVVRPAVNRVFADVIDQQLYAGKR
;
A
#
# COMPACT_ATOMS: atom_id res chain seq x y z
N GLY A 1 6.30 13.99 -0.67
CA GLY A 1 7.13 14.53 -1.74
C GLY A 1 7.53 13.50 -2.76
N MET A 2 8.02 13.95 -3.89
CA MET A 2 8.43 13.09 -5.01
C MET A 2 9.61 13.74 -5.74
N THR A 3 10.30 12.98 -6.59
CA THR A 3 11.46 13.49 -7.35
C THR A 3 11.07 14.68 -8.23
N GLU A 4 9.90 14.62 -8.82
CA GLU A 4 9.34 15.65 -9.71
C GLU A 4 8.99 16.96 -8.98
N THR A 5 9.02 16.98 -7.64
CA THR A 5 8.83 18.19 -6.82
C THR A 5 10.09 18.64 -6.10
N ALA A 6 11.26 18.10 -6.49
CA ALA A 6 12.58 18.42 -5.95
C ALA A 6 12.69 18.31 -4.41
N ALA A 7 11.83 17.58 -3.77
CA ALA A 7 11.73 17.30 -2.34
C ALA A 7 10.25 17.36 -1.88
N PRO A 8 9.96 17.50 -0.56
CA PRO A 8 8.59 17.58 -0.08
C PRO A 8 7.87 18.85 -0.59
N PHE A 9 6.70 18.66 -1.16
CA PHE A 9 5.74 19.74 -1.46
C PHE A 9 4.70 19.91 -0.34
N ALA A 10 4.68 18.99 0.62
CA ALA A 10 3.87 19.05 1.83
C ALA A 10 4.68 18.50 3.01
N ALA A 11 4.43 19.01 4.19
CA ALA A 11 5.09 18.56 5.42
C ALA A 11 4.20 18.79 6.64
N THR A 12 4.33 17.92 7.64
CA THR A 12 3.79 18.16 8.98
C THR A 12 4.60 19.20 9.69
N ARG A 13 3.93 20.05 10.50
CA ARG A 13 4.59 21.03 11.37
C ARG A 13 4.72 20.46 12.77
N VAL A 14 5.73 20.90 13.52
CA VAL A 14 5.92 20.47 14.92
C VAL A 14 4.68 20.74 15.78
N THR A 15 3.97 21.83 15.50
CA THR A 15 2.76 22.26 16.22
C THR A 15 1.46 21.72 15.64
N ASP A 16 1.50 21.04 14.48
CA ASP A 16 0.34 20.48 13.78
C ASP A 16 0.72 19.16 13.12
N ASN A 17 1.02 18.17 13.96
CA ASN A 17 1.33 16.82 13.53
C ASN A 17 0.14 15.90 13.79
N VAL A 18 -0.65 15.67 12.75
CA VAL A 18 -1.80 14.76 12.80
C VAL A 18 -1.41 13.44 12.15
N ILE A 19 -1.44 12.36 12.93
CA ILE A 19 -1.11 11.01 12.46
C ILE A 19 -2.07 10.60 11.32
N GLY A 20 -1.50 10.06 10.25
CA GLY A 20 -2.26 9.67 9.04
C GLY A 20 -2.27 10.73 7.95
N THR A 21 -1.82 11.96 8.24
CA THR A 21 -1.66 13.01 7.23
C THR A 21 -0.19 13.17 6.80
N VAL A 22 0.03 13.74 5.63
CA VAL A 22 1.35 14.15 5.15
C VAL A 22 1.60 15.66 5.38
N GLY A 23 0.72 16.28 6.16
CA GLY A 23 0.77 17.70 6.53
C GLY A 23 0.16 18.63 5.50
N GLN A 24 0.48 19.91 5.62
CA GLN A 24 -0.01 20.98 4.76
C GLN A 24 0.98 21.27 3.62
N PRO A 25 0.53 21.91 2.53
CA PRO A 25 1.43 22.34 1.45
C PRO A 25 2.58 23.20 1.99
N ALA A 26 3.77 22.95 1.48
CA ALA A 26 4.94 23.78 1.78
C ALA A 26 4.77 25.20 1.20
N PRO A 27 5.39 26.24 1.81
CA PRO A 27 5.34 27.58 1.28
C PRO A 27 5.74 27.65 -0.19
N GLY A 28 4.89 28.27 -1.03
CA GLY A 28 5.08 28.37 -2.47
C GLY A 28 4.52 27.18 -3.27
N SER A 29 4.14 26.07 -2.63
CA SER A 29 3.43 24.97 -3.26
C SER A 29 1.93 25.14 -3.13
N SER A 30 1.20 24.86 -4.20
CA SER A 30 -0.25 24.77 -4.21
C SER A 30 -0.65 23.32 -4.51
N VAL A 31 -1.74 22.88 -3.90
CA VAL A 31 -2.31 21.52 -4.12
C VAL A 31 -3.79 21.64 -4.43
N ARG A 32 -4.28 20.69 -5.20
CA ARG A 32 -5.72 20.48 -5.42
C ARG A 32 -6.02 19.00 -5.61
N ILE A 33 -7.28 18.63 -5.42
CA ILE A 33 -7.80 17.32 -5.80
C ILE A 33 -8.57 17.47 -7.11
N SER A 34 -8.27 16.64 -8.08
CA SER A 34 -9.02 16.56 -9.33
C SER A 34 -10.34 15.82 -9.14
N ASP A 35 -11.23 15.89 -10.14
CA ASP A 35 -12.56 15.23 -10.10
C ASP A 35 -12.48 13.72 -9.89
N ASP A 36 -11.38 13.09 -10.31
CA ASP A 36 -11.12 11.66 -10.14
C ASP A 36 -10.31 11.34 -8.86
N GLY A 37 -10.15 12.30 -7.95
CA GLY A 37 -9.53 12.14 -6.65
C GLY A 37 -7.99 12.22 -6.66
N GLU A 38 -7.35 12.53 -7.79
CA GLU A 38 -5.90 12.63 -7.89
C GLU A 38 -5.38 13.93 -7.27
N LEU A 39 -4.37 13.82 -6.41
CA LEU A 39 -3.62 14.95 -5.89
C LEU A 39 -2.80 15.58 -7.01
N GLN A 40 -2.96 16.88 -7.20
CA GLN A 40 -2.20 17.66 -8.17
C GLN A 40 -1.44 18.77 -7.46
N VAL A 41 -0.21 19.04 -7.92
CA VAL A 41 0.71 20.01 -7.30
C VAL A 41 1.14 21.05 -8.32
N LYS A 42 1.25 22.31 -7.89
CA LYS A 42 1.81 23.40 -8.68
C LYS A 42 2.70 24.28 -7.80
N GLY A 43 3.85 24.66 -8.31
CA GLY A 43 4.78 25.52 -7.57
C GLY A 43 6.17 25.59 -8.22
N PRO A 44 7.04 26.46 -7.74
CA PRO A 44 8.38 26.64 -8.29
C PRO A 44 9.32 25.43 -8.06
N ASN A 45 8.94 24.54 -7.16
CA ASN A 45 9.65 23.29 -6.85
C ASN A 45 9.28 22.16 -7.82
N VAL A 46 8.26 22.34 -8.67
CA VAL A 46 7.89 21.34 -9.68
C VAL A 46 8.90 21.35 -10.82
N PHE A 47 9.38 20.19 -11.21
CA PHE A 47 10.36 20.04 -12.29
C PHE A 47 9.81 20.54 -13.67
N MET A 48 10.70 20.81 -14.59
CA MET A 48 10.30 21.25 -15.93
C MET A 48 9.85 20.07 -16.83
N GLY A 49 10.26 18.85 -16.49
CA GLY A 49 9.96 17.66 -17.27
C GLY A 49 11.05 16.61 -17.23
N TYR A 50 10.79 15.47 -17.86
CA TYR A 50 11.75 14.38 -18.01
C TYR A 50 12.72 14.66 -19.16
N HIS A 51 14.02 14.50 -18.91
CA HIS A 51 15.06 14.75 -19.90
C HIS A 51 14.87 13.89 -21.16
N ASN A 52 14.81 14.55 -22.33
CA ASN A 52 14.59 13.93 -23.63
C ASN A 52 13.33 13.06 -23.77
N LEU A 53 12.32 13.27 -22.91
CA LEU A 53 11.05 12.52 -22.91
C LEU A 53 9.85 13.47 -22.92
N PRO A 54 9.62 14.24 -24.02
CA PRO A 54 8.55 15.25 -24.06
C PRO A 54 7.16 14.65 -23.93
N GLU A 55 6.92 13.47 -24.51
CA GLU A 55 5.63 12.78 -24.43
C GLU A 55 5.32 12.37 -22.97
N LYS A 56 6.31 11.79 -22.27
CA LYS A 56 6.18 11.45 -20.85
C LYS A 56 6.00 12.68 -19.97
N THR A 57 6.61 13.78 -20.34
CA THR A 57 6.42 15.06 -19.65
C THR A 57 4.99 15.56 -19.85
N ALA A 58 4.45 15.50 -21.06
CA ALA A 58 3.08 15.90 -21.34
C ALA A 58 2.03 15.04 -20.59
N GLU A 59 2.29 13.74 -20.42
CA GLU A 59 1.41 12.82 -19.67
C GLU A 59 1.22 13.22 -18.19
N VAL A 60 2.25 13.81 -17.57
CA VAL A 60 2.22 14.12 -16.14
C VAL A 60 1.79 15.55 -15.83
N PHE A 61 1.55 16.40 -16.82
CA PHE A 61 1.01 17.74 -16.62
C PHE A 61 -0.43 17.83 -17.13
N THR A 62 -1.22 18.64 -16.44
CA THR A 62 -2.53 19.08 -16.94
C THR A 62 -2.35 20.24 -17.93
N GLU A 63 -3.37 20.55 -18.74
CA GLU A 63 -3.35 21.68 -19.68
C GLU A 63 -3.09 23.03 -18.96
N ASP A 64 -3.58 23.18 -17.73
CA ASP A 64 -3.40 24.36 -16.90
C ASP A 64 -2.13 24.32 -16.03
N GLY A 65 -1.23 23.36 -16.29
CA GLY A 65 0.14 23.29 -15.76
C GLY A 65 0.26 22.77 -14.32
N TRP A 66 -0.66 21.90 -13.88
CA TRP A 66 -0.51 21.16 -12.62
C TRP A 66 0.16 19.81 -12.86
N LEU A 67 1.09 19.45 -11.97
CA LEU A 67 1.69 18.13 -11.95
C LEU A 67 0.70 17.11 -11.39
N ARG A 68 0.44 16.04 -12.14
CA ARG A 68 -0.29 14.86 -11.71
C ARG A 68 0.64 13.99 -10.87
N THR A 69 0.31 13.77 -9.59
CA THR A 69 1.19 12.98 -8.71
C THR A 69 1.00 11.47 -8.87
N GLY A 70 -0.12 11.04 -9.42
CA GLY A 70 -0.57 9.66 -9.45
C GLY A 70 -1.06 9.14 -8.09
N ASP A 71 -1.03 9.97 -7.04
CA ASP A 71 -1.54 9.63 -5.72
C ASP A 71 -2.99 10.12 -5.59
N LEU A 72 -3.86 9.31 -4.99
CA LEU A 72 -5.19 9.70 -4.57
C LEU A 72 -5.12 10.27 -3.16
N ALA A 73 -5.84 11.35 -2.90
CA ALA A 73 -5.79 12.02 -1.61
C ALA A 73 -7.10 12.74 -1.27
N SER A 74 -7.22 13.12 -0.01
CA SER A 74 -8.19 14.09 0.47
C SER A 74 -7.48 15.26 1.16
N ILE A 75 -8.14 16.40 1.23
CA ILE A 75 -7.67 17.61 1.93
C ILE A 75 -8.76 17.98 2.91
N ASP A 76 -8.40 18.13 4.18
CA ASP A 76 -9.35 18.58 5.22
C ASP A 76 -9.51 20.10 5.24
N ASP A 77 -10.39 20.60 6.13
CA ASP A 77 -10.70 22.03 6.26
C ASP A 77 -9.50 22.84 6.73
N GLU A 78 -8.52 22.22 7.39
CA GLU A 78 -7.27 22.85 7.81
C GLU A 78 -6.17 22.75 6.74
N GLY A 79 -6.48 22.17 5.58
CA GLY A 79 -5.56 22.04 4.45
C GLY A 79 -4.55 20.90 4.59
N ARG A 80 -4.76 19.95 5.53
CA ARG A 80 -3.91 18.77 5.68
C ARG A 80 -4.26 17.72 4.66
N ILE A 81 -3.26 17.13 4.05
CA ILE A 81 -3.37 16.14 2.98
C ILE A 81 -3.29 14.75 3.59
N THR A 82 -4.25 13.88 3.26
CA THR A 82 -4.23 12.45 3.56
C THR A 82 -4.12 11.67 2.25
N ILE A 83 -3.08 10.86 2.09
CA ILE A 83 -2.95 9.97 0.93
C ILE A 83 -3.85 8.75 1.15
N THR A 84 -4.78 8.53 0.23
CA THR A 84 -5.78 7.46 0.30
C THR A 84 -5.47 6.30 -0.65
N GLY A 85 -4.51 6.48 -1.57
CA GLY A 85 -4.14 5.43 -2.52
C GLY A 85 -3.20 5.89 -3.61
N ARG A 86 -2.96 5.00 -4.56
CA ARG A 86 -2.31 5.30 -5.84
C ARG A 86 -3.22 4.94 -6.98
N LYS A 87 -3.36 5.82 -7.94
CA LYS A 87 -4.24 5.66 -9.09
C LYS A 87 -3.96 4.38 -9.88
N LYS A 88 -2.68 4.08 -10.10
CA LYS A 88 -2.21 2.87 -10.80
C LYS A 88 -2.33 1.57 -9.99
N ASP A 89 -2.49 1.68 -8.66
CA ASP A 89 -2.56 0.53 -7.75
C ASP A 89 -4.00 0.19 -7.36
N ILE A 90 -4.99 0.96 -7.86
CA ILE A 90 -6.40 0.65 -7.65
C ILE A 90 -6.72 -0.73 -8.22
N ILE A 91 -7.31 -1.55 -7.39
CA ILE A 91 -7.78 -2.89 -7.74
C ILE A 91 -9.21 -2.76 -8.28
N ILE A 92 -9.47 -3.32 -9.45
CA ILE A 92 -10.82 -3.41 -10.01
C ILE A 92 -11.28 -4.85 -9.88
N THR A 93 -12.19 -5.11 -8.95
CA THR A 93 -12.73 -6.46 -8.75
C THR A 93 -13.57 -6.91 -9.95
N ALA A 94 -13.81 -8.22 -10.08
CA ALA A 94 -14.67 -8.77 -11.14
C ALA A 94 -16.10 -8.18 -11.11
N GLY A 95 -16.55 -7.67 -9.96
CA GLY A 95 -17.81 -6.94 -9.82
C GLY A 95 -17.72 -5.46 -10.18
N GLY A 96 -16.60 -4.97 -10.71
CA GLY A 96 -16.39 -3.57 -11.12
C GLY A 96 -16.19 -2.58 -9.97
N LYS A 97 -15.93 -3.08 -8.74
CA LYS A 97 -15.65 -2.20 -7.59
C LYS A 97 -14.18 -1.77 -7.60
N ASN A 98 -13.96 -0.45 -7.54
CA ASN A 98 -12.63 0.13 -7.33
C ASN A 98 -12.26 0.07 -5.85
N VAL A 99 -11.10 -0.48 -5.54
CA VAL A 99 -10.60 -0.68 -4.18
C VAL A 99 -9.17 -0.15 -4.07
N SER A 100 -8.94 0.75 -3.12
CA SER A 100 -7.59 1.19 -2.76
C SER A 100 -6.97 0.17 -1.80
N PRO A 101 -5.85 -0.48 -2.13
CA PRO A 101 -5.21 -1.46 -1.25
C PRO A 101 -4.51 -0.83 -0.06
N ILE A 102 -3.97 0.38 -0.22
CA ILE A 102 -3.03 1.02 0.72
C ILE A 102 -3.58 1.14 2.16
N PRO A 103 -4.81 1.61 2.41
CA PRO A 103 -5.31 1.74 3.79
C PRO A 103 -5.38 0.40 4.53
N MET A 104 -5.79 -0.66 3.83
CA MET A 104 -5.86 -2.01 4.40
C MET A 104 -4.46 -2.59 4.66
N GLU A 105 -3.55 -2.43 3.72
CA GLU A 105 -2.16 -2.88 3.86
C GLU A 105 -1.46 -2.21 5.04
N GLN A 106 -1.65 -0.90 5.19
CA GLN A 106 -1.09 -0.14 6.31
C GLN A 106 -1.66 -0.59 7.66
N GLU A 107 -2.94 -0.93 7.73
CA GLU A 107 -3.54 -1.41 8.97
C GLU A 107 -3.06 -2.82 9.33
N ILE A 108 -2.97 -3.72 8.36
CA ILE A 108 -2.45 -5.09 8.55
C ILE A 108 -0.96 -5.04 8.96
N ALA A 109 -0.17 -4.17 8.35
CA ALA A 109 1.26 -3.99 8.66
C ALA A 109 1.54 -3.41 10.07
N LYS A 110 0.52 -2.95 10.81
CA LYS A 110 0.68 -2.61 12.24
C LYS A 110 0.80 -3.84 13.14
N CYS A 111 0.52 -5.03 12.63
CA CYS A 111 0.73 -6.28 13.36
C CYS A 111 2.23 -6.50 13.59
N PRO A 112 2.70 -6.68 14.86
CA PRO A 112 4.14 -6.76 15.16
C PRO A 112 4.88 -7.91 14.49
N ILE A 113 4.16 -8.94 14.03
CA ILE A 113 4.74 -10.10 13.36
C ILE A 113 4.63 -10.03 11.83
N VAL A 114 4.14 -8.92 11.28
CA VAL A 114 3.98 -8.72 9.83
C VAL A 114 5.03 -7.76 9.31
N GLU A 115 5.78 -8.18 8.29
CA GLU A 115 6.73 -7.33 7.58
C GLU A 115 6.04 -6.57 6.44
N HIS A 116 5.32 -7.32 5.59
CA HIS A 116 4.57 -6.73 4.48
C HIS A 116 3.19 -7.35 4.36
N ALA A 117 2.22 -6.54 3.97
CA ALA A 117 0.91 -6.98 3.51
C ALA A 117 0.67 -6.45 2.10
N VAL A 118 0.25 -7.31 1.18
CA VAL A 118 -0.10 -6.95 -0.19
C VAL A 118 -1.51 -7.42 -0.49
N VAL A 119 -2.40 -6.47 -0.68
CA VAL A 119 -3.79 -6.72 -1.04
C VAL A 119 -3.90 -7.01 -2.52
N VAL A 120 -4.60 -8.06 -2.88
CA VAL A 120 -4.81 -8.55 -4.25
C VAL A 120 -6.30 -8.76 -4.53
N GLY A 121 -6.70 -8.68 -5.79
CA GLY A 121 -8.13 -8.84 -6.12
C GLY A 121 -8.51 -8.33 -7.50
N ASP A 122 -7.53 -7.93 -8.32
CA ASP A 122 -7.80 -7.41 -9.66
C ASP A 122 -8.43 -8.50 -10.53
N ASN A 123 -9.61 -8.19 -11.11
CA ASN A 123 -10.46 -9.15 -11.84
C ASN A 123 -10.84 -10.40 -11.04
N ARG A 124 -10.82 -10.34 -9.69
CA ARG A 124 -11.18 -11.44 -8.79
C ARG A 124 -12.53 -11.21 -8.11
N PRO A 125 -13.21 -12.29 -7.65
CA PRO A 125 -14.55 -12.18 -7.06
C PRO A 125 -14.57 -11.49 -5.69
N PHE A 126 -13.42 -11.35 -5.04
CA PHE A 126 -13.26 -10.68 -3.75
C PHE A 126 -11.82 -10.22 -3.53
N ILE A 127 -11.61 -9.40 -2.52
CA ILE A 127 -10.30 -8.92 -2.10
C ILE A 127 -9.65 -9.94 -1.17
N GLY A 128 -8.41 -10.33 -1.50
CA GLY A 128 -7.53 -11.15 -0.65
C GLY A 128 -6.26 -10.41 -0.26
N ALA A 129 -5.43 -11.01 0.59
CA ALA A 129 -4.12 -10.47 0.94
C ALA A 129 -3.05 -11.56 1.02
N LEU A 130 -1.83 -11.18 0.66
CA LEU A 130 -0.61 -11.94 0.94
C LEU A 130 0.13 -11.23 2.07
N VAL A 131 0.61 -11.99 3.04
CA VAL A 131 1.29 -11.46 4.22
C VAL A 131 2.64 -12.15 4.39
N THR A 132 3.72 -11.38 4.50
CA THR A 132 5.04 -11.88 4.92
C THR A 132 5.26 -11.59 6.40
N LEU A 133 6.05 -12.43 7.04
CA LEU A 133 6.29 -12.34 8.47
C LEU A 133 7.61 -11.61 8.76
N ASP A 134 7.60 -10.73 9.77
CA ASP A 134 8.79 -10.05 10.26
C ASP A 134 9.61 -11.00 11.14
N PRO A 135 10.86 -11.35 10.78
CA PRO A 135 11.68 -12.27 11.55
C PRO A 135 11.97 -11.80 12.98
N GLU A 136 12.19 -10.50 13.18
CA GLU A 136 12.48 -9.94 14.50
C GLU A 136 11.21 -9.92 15.38
N GLY A 137 10.10 -9.47 14.82
CA GLY A 137 8.80 -9.50 15.48
C GLY A 137 8.35 -10.90 15.86
N LEU A 138 8.57 -11.88 14.97
CA LEU A 138 8.33 -13.31 15.25
C LEU A 138 9.18 -13.83 16.39
N ALA A 139 10.50 -13.61 16.36
CA ALA A 139 11.40 -14.09 17.40
C ALA A 139 10.99 -13.59 18.79
N ALA A 140 10.51 -12.34 18.87
CA ALA A 140 10.00 -11.76 20.11
C ALA A 140 8.62 -12.32 20.52
N TRP A 141 7.75 -12.63 19.57
CA TRP A 141 6.37 -13.01 19.83
C TRP A 141 6.16 -14.51 20.03
N LEU A 142 6.84 -15.38 19.30
CA LEU A 142 6.67 -16.84 19.34
C LEU A 142 6.72 -17.46 20.73
N PRO A 143 7.63 -17.04 21.64
CA PRO A 143 7.66 -17.58 23.02
C PRO A 143 6.35 -17.31 23.78
N SER A 144 5.63 -16.23 23.48
CA SER A 144 4.37 -15.89 24.15
C SER A 144 3.23 -16.87 23.82
N VAL A 145 3.36 -17.61 22.72
CA VAL A 145 2.40 -18.64 22.28
C VAL A 145 2.94 -20.06 22.42
N GLY A 146 4.05 -20.22 23.16
CA GLY A 146 4.64 -21.52 23.47
C GLY A 146 5.43 -22.16 22.33
N LEU A 147 5.85 -21.36 21.35
CA LEU A 147 6.71 -21.80 20.24
C LEU A 147 8.14 -21.29 20.41
N SER A 148 9.13 -22.05 19.90
CA SER A 148 10.51 -21.62 19.88
C SER A 148 10.72 -20.50 18.86
N ALA A 149 11.58 -19.53 19.18
CA ALA A 149 12.03 -18.49 18.25
C ALA A 149 12.72 -19.07 17.00
N ASP A 150 13.31 -20.27 17.10
CA ASP A 150 13.97 -20.98 16.01
C ASP A 150 13.02 -21.87 15.18
N THR A 151 11.70 -21.76 15.38
CA THR A 151 10.73 -22.54 14.61
C THR A 151 10.83 -22.17 13.13
N PRO A 152 10.98 -23.14 12.20
CA PRO A 152 11.05 -22.86 10.77
C PRO A 152 9.84 -22.07 10.24
N LEU A 153 10.10 -21.14 9.30
CA LEU A 153 9.10 -20.20 8.80
C LEU A 153 7.88 -20.89 8.20
N ASP A 154 8.05 -21.99 7.46
CA ASP A 154 6.99 -22.79 6.88
C ASP A 154 6.03 -23.35 7.94
N ARG A 155 6.57 -23.78 9.07
CA ARG A 155 5.78 -24.25 10.21
C ARG A 155 5.08 -23.09 10.92
N VAL A 156 5.78 -21.97 11.12
CA VAL A 156 5.22 -20.76 11.75
C VAL A 156 4.06 -20.23 10.93
N ALA A 157 4.25 -20.10 9.62
CA ALA A 157 3.20 -19.60 8.70
C ALA A 157 1.92 -20.47 8.70
N ALA A 158 2.07 -21.77 8.99
CA ALA A 158 0.94 -22.71 9.07
C ALA A 158 0.24 -22.77 10.44
N THR A 159 0.73 -22.04 11.44
CA THR A 159 0.17 -22.07 12.80
C THR A 159 -1.12 -21.27 12.93
N ALA A 160 -2.11 -21.84 13.61
CA ALA A 160 -3.36 -21.12 13.92
C ALA A 160 -3.09 -19.84 14.74
N ALA A 161 -2.15 -19.89 15.70
CA ALA A 161 -1.83 -18.73 16.52
C ALA A 161 -1.34 -17.52 15.71
N VAL A 162 -0.49 -17.74 14.71
CA VAL A 162 -0.03 -16.68 13.79
C VAL A 162 -1.19 -16.15 12.94
N HIS A 163 -2.01 -17.05 12.42
CA HIS A 163 -3.18 -16.66 11.64
C HIS A 163 -4.17 -15.84 12.48
N ASP A 164 -4.45 -16.25 13.70
CA ASP A 164 -5.38 -15.57 14.62
C ASP A 164 -4.86 -14.19 15.02
N GLU A 165 -3.52 -14.04 15.20
CA GLU A 165 -2.92 -12.75 15.49
C GLU A 165 -3.10 -11.77 14.33
N ILE A 166 -2.78 -12.21 13.11
CA ILE A 166 -2.91 -11.39 11.90
C ILE A 166 -4.38 -11.06 11.62
N GLN A 167 -5.30 -12.01 11.87
CA GLN A 167 -6.75 -11.81 11.69
C GLN A 167 -7.27 -10.59 12.46
N LYS A 168 -6.76 -10.31 13.66
CA LYS A 168 -7.15 -9.13 14.43
C LYS A 168 -6.90 -7.82 13.69
N TYR A 169 -5.82 -7.74 12.92
CA TYR A 169 -5.47 -6.56 12.15
C TYR A 169 -6.21 -6.52 10.79
N VAL A 170 -6.46 -7.68 10.20
CA VAL A 170 -7.36 -7.78 9.04
C VAL A 170 -8.77 -7.32 9.40
N ASP A 171 -9.28 -7.69 10.58
CA ASP A 171 -10.60 -7.25 11.05
C ASP A 171 -10.64 -5.74 11.29
N LYS A 172 -9.57 -5.14 11.85
CA LYS A 172 -9.44 -3.68 12.00
C LYS A 172 -9.42 -2.99 10.64
N ALA A 173 -8.65 -3.51 9.68
CA ALA A 173 -8.62 -2.99 8.32
C ALA A 173 -10.01 -3.06 7.66
N ASN A 174 -10.70 -4.19 7.81
CA ASN A 174 -12.04 -4.40 7.28
C ASN A 174 -13.10 -3.49 7.90
N ALA A 175 -12.92 -3.05 9.16
CA ALA A 175 -13.83 -2.12 9.82
C ALA A 175 -13.78 -0.70 9.20
N THR A 176 -12.75 -0.36 8.45
CA THR A 176 -12.58 0.97 7.82
C THR A 176 -13.12 1.07 6.40
N VAL A 177 -13.53 -0.06 5.81
CA VAL A 177 -13.96 -0.16 4.41
C VAL A 177 -15.32 -0.83 4.27
N SER A 178 -15.95 -0.71 3.12
CA SER A 178 -17.21 -1.41 2.85
C SER A 178 -17.00 -2.93 2.74
N ARG A 179 -18.08 -3.71 2.92
CA ARG A 179 -18.05 -5.16 2.78
C ARG A 179 -17.52 -5.64 1.41
N ALA A 180 -17.72 -4.87 0.37
CA ALA A 180 -17.24 -5.19 -0.98
C ALA A 180 -15.74 -4.98 -1.14
N GLU A 181 -15.16 -4.12 -0.31
CA GLU A 181 -13.73 -3.78 -0.28
C GLU A 181 -12.95 -4.60 0.73
N SER A 182 -13.64 -5.31 1.64
CA SER A 182 -13.00 -6.03 2.75
C SER A 182 -12.16 -7.22 2.27
N VAL A 183 -11.03 -7.44 2.92
CA VAL A 183 -10.18 -8.64 2.76
C VAL A 183 -10.95 -9.83 3.29
N ARG A 184 -11.32 -10.75 2.40
CA ARG A 184 -12.11 -11.95 2.72
C ARG A 184 -11.27 -13.15 3.08
N LYS A 185 -10.04 -13.17 2.60
CA LYS A 185 -9.10 -14.26 2.84
C LYS A 185 -7.69 -13.71 2.73
N PHE A 186 -6.80 -14.20 3.56
CA PHE A 186 -5.38 -13.92 3.42
C PHE A 186 -4.56 -15.20 3.49
N VAL A 187 -3.36 -15.14 2.98
CA VAL A 187 -2.37 -16.22 3.05
C VAL A 187 -1.12 -15.66 3.71
N VAL A 188 -0.66 -16.35 4.75
CA VAL A 188 0.66 -16.11 5.34
C VAL A 188 1.68 -16.87 4.51
N LEU A 189 2.64 -16.15 3.94
CA LEU A 189 3.66 -16.74 3.09
C LEU A 189 4.79 -17.34 3.96
N ASP A 190 5.30 -18.48 3.53
CA ASP A 190 6.53 -19.11 4.04
C ASP A 190 7.80 -18.55 3.35
N ALA A 191 7.68 -17.41 2.71
CA ALA A 191 8.72 -16.74 1.95
C ALA A 191 8.71 -15.23 2.22
N GLN A 192 9.83 -14.58 1.94
CA GLN A 192 10.00 -13.14 2.07
C GLN A 192 9.93 -12.44 0.71
N PHE A 193 9.52 -11.16 0.72
CA PHE A 193 9.78 -10.28 -0.41
C PHE A 193 11.24 -9.81 -0.34
N THR A 194 11.95 -9.92 -1.44
CA THR A 194 13.37 -9.55 -1.52
C THR A 194 13.66 -8.79 -2.82
N GLN A 195 14.86 -8.19 -2.89
CA GLN A 195 15.35 -7.62 -4.15
C GLN A 195 15.69 -8.71 -5.17
N GLU A 196 16.14 -9.88 -4.72
CA GLU A 196 16.51 -11.02 -5.57
C GLU A 196 15.30 -11.57 -6.32
N ASN A 197 14.16 -11.76 -5.65
CA ASN A 197 12.91 -12.17 -6.29
C ASN A 197 12.16 -10.99 -6.95
N LYS A 198 12.76 -9.78 -6.92
CA LYS A 198 12.24 -8.54 -7.51
C LYS A 198 10.92 -8.05 -6.88
N CYS A 199 10.51 -8.63 -5.76
CA CYS A 199 9.33 -8.17 -5.03
C CYS A 199 9.58 -6.87 -4.27
N LEU A 200 10.87 -6.51 -4.04
CA LEU A 200 11.27 -5.22 -3.50
C LEU A 200 12.18 -4.45 -4.47
N THR A 201 12.05 -3.13 -4.45
CA THR A 201 13.03 -2.23 -5.08
C THR A 201 14.32 -2.17 -4.24
N PRO A 202 15.44 -1.59 -4.76
CA PRO A 202 16.63 -1.31 -3.95
C PRO A 202 16.37 -0.43 -2.72
N SER A 203 15.30 0.36 -2.73
CA SER A 203 14.86 1.17 -1.59
C SER A 203 13.81 0.45 -0.73
N LEU A 204 13.72 -0.87 -0.82
CA LEU A 204 12.84 -1.76 -0.04
C LEU A 204 11.33 -1.47 -0.20
N LYS A 205 10.92 -0.87 -1.31
CA LYS A 205 9.50 -0.66 -1.62
C LYS A 205 8.94 -1.87 -2.37
N VAL A 206 7.75 -2.31 -1.99
CA VAL A 206 7.05 -3.42 -2.63
C VAL A 206 6.75 -3.12 -4.10
N VAL A 207 7.09 -4.07 -4.97
CA VAL A 207 6.81 -4.05 -6.41
C VAL A 207 5.61 -4.97 -6.67
N ARG A 208 4.40 -4.42 -6.56
CA ARG A 208 3.13 -5.15 -6.67
C ARG A 208 3.03 -6.06 -7.91
N PRO A 209 3.39 -5.62 -9.14
CA PRO A 209 3.37 -6.52 -10.30
C PRO A 209 4.31 -7.72 -10.17
N ALA A 210 5.44 -7.57 -9.47
CA ALA A 210 6.35 -8.67 -9.23
C ALA A 210 5.78 -9.65 -8.19
N VAL A 211 5.19 -9.16 -7.11
CA VAL A 211 4.51 -9.99 -6.11
C VAL A 211 3.42 -10.82 -6.77
N ASN A 212 2.54 -10.22 -7.58
CA ASN A 212 1.48 -10.91 -8.28
C ASN A 212 2.00 -12.01 -9.21
N ARG A 213 3.16 -11.80 -9.85
CA ARG A 213 3.78 -12.79 -10.75
C ARG A 213 4.49 -13.90 -9.98
N VAL A 214 5.27 -13.57 -8.97
CA VAL A 214 6.06 -14.54 -8.19
C VAL A 214 5.16 -15.47 -7.39
N PHE A 215 4.08 -14.94 -6.83
CA PHE A 215 3.14 -15.68 -5.99
C PHE A 215 1.83 -16.02 -6.69
N ALA A 216 1.82 -16.05 -8.05
CA ALA A 216 0.62 -16.33 -8.82
C ALA A 216 -0.04 -17.66 -8.43
N ASP A 217 0.74 -18.72 -8.25
CA ASP A 217 0.24 -20.04 -7.85
C ASP A 217 -0.39 -20.02 -6.45
N VAL A 218 0.21 -19.31 -5.51
CA VAL A 218 -0.34 -19.12 -4.15
C VAL A 218 -1.66 -18.36 -4.21
N ILE A 219 -1.70 -17.27 -5.00
CA ILE A 219 -2.90 -16.49 -5.21
C ILE A 219 -4.01 -17.37 -5.80
N ASP A 220 -3.74 -18.10 -6.85
CA ASP A 220 -4.74 -18.90 -7.55
C ASP A 220 -5.20 -20.11 -6.74
N GLN A 221 -4.28 -20.81 -6.10
CA GLN A 221 -4.58 -22.09 -5.44
C GLN A 221 -5.03 -21.92 -3.99
N GLN A 222 -4.54 -20.90 -3.29
CA GLN A 222 -4.83 -20.71 -1.87
C GLN A 222 -5.87 -19.63 -1.61
N LEU A 223 -5.83 -18.47 -2.31
CA LEU A 223 -6.84 -17.44 -2.13
C LEU A 223 -8.12 -17.73 -2.92
N TYR A 224 -8.00 -18.09 -4.19
CA TYR A 224 -9.14 -18.17 -5.11
C TYR A 224 -9.50 -19.59 -5.58
N ALA A 225 -8.98 -20.64 -4.95
CA ALA A 225 -9.29 -22.03 -5.29
C ALA A 225 -10.80 -22.27 -5.37
N GLY A 226 -11.28 -22.84 -6.50
CA GLY A 226 -12.67 -23.22 -6.71
C GLY A 226 -13.66 -22.08 -6.99
N LYS A 227 -13.17 -20.86 -7.22
CA LYS A 227 -14.01 -19.70 -7.59
C LYS A 227 -13.46 -19.05 -8.87
N ARG A 228 -13.89 -19.54 -10.01
CA ARG A 228 -13.77 -18.87 -11.31
C ARG A 228 -14.98 -18.01 -11.56
#